data_465a4808f3b18ed40905f03b500ed49b
#
_entry.id   465a4808f3b18ed40905f03b500ed49b
#
_cell.length_a   1.000
_cell.length_b   1.000
_cell.length_c   1.000
_cell.angle_alpha   90.00
_cell.angle_beta   90.00
_cell.angle_gamma   90.00
#
_symmetry.space_group_name_H-M   'P 1'
#
loop_
_entity.id
_entity.type
_entity.pdbx_description
1 polymer ?
#
loop_
_entity_poly.entity_id
_entity_poly.type
_entity_poly.pdbx_seq_one_letter_code
_entity_poly.pdbx_strand_id
1 'polypeptide(L)'
;VESVFKFLKFLCQKKDSEAKEILNKNVIRIILNANSSQRILVEKGNYCIRVNKNDVDINRNWDYFWGREIQMGEENPGKRAFSELETNFIKDTVTYFKPKLFLTVHSGMFGLFHPFAYYEGMPTNTGKLINYEISFL
;
A
#
# COMPACT_ATOMS: atom_id res chain seq x y z
N VAL A 1 1.93 5.69 7.63
CA VAL A 1 2.79 6.88 7.52
C VAL A 1 3.98 6.77 8.49
N GLU A 2 3.76 6.59 9.79
CA GLU A 2 4.82 6.57 10.82
C GLU A 2 5.89 5.49 10.58
N SER A 3 5.47 4.28 10.22
CA SER A 3 6.40 3.18 9.90
C SER A 3 7.32 3.53 8.74
N VAL A 4 6.78 4.21 7.72
CA VAL A 4 7.55 4.67 6.55
C VAL A 4 8.52 5.79 6.95
N PHE A 5 8.13 6.68 7.86
CA PHE A 5 9.05 7.69 8.41
C PHE A 5 10.21 7.06 9.20
N LYS A 6 9.93 6.03 10.00
CA LYS A 6 11.00 5.30 10.71
C LYS A 6 11.96 4.64 9.72
N PHE A 7 11.44 4.03 8.66
CA PHE A 7 12.27 3.44 7.61
C PHE A 7 13.12 4.50 6.88
N LEU A 8 12.54 5.65 6.54
CA LEU A 8 13.31 6.75 5.96
C LEU A 8 14.40 7.27 6.88
N LYS A 9 14.11 7.42 8.18
CA LYS A 9 15.12 7.81 9.16
C LYS A 9 16.27 6.79 9.23
N PHE A 10 15.95 5.49 9.21
CA PHE A 10 16.95 4.44 9.13
C PHE A 10 17.83 4.57 7.89
N LEU A 11 17.23 4.71 6.70
CA LEU A 11 17.97 4.88 5.46
C LEU A 11 18.87 6.13 5.43
N CYS A 12 18.48 7.19 6.15
CA CYS A 12 19.26 8.42 6.25
C CYS A 12 20.41 8.34 7.30
N GLN A 13 20.54 7.27 8.04
CA GLN A 13 21.60 7.09 9.03
C GLN A 13 22.93 6.80 8.35
N LYS A 14 23.73 7.84 8.10
CA LYS A 14 25.00 7.77 7.35
C LYS A 14 26.03 6.79 7.92
N LYS A 15 25.93 6.40 9.19
CA LYS A 15 26.87 5.47 9.87
C LYS A 15 26.41 4.01 9.76
N ASP A 16 25.17 3.74 9.40
CA ASP A 16 24.62 2.41 9.30
C ASP A 16 25.09 1.73 8.00
N SER A 17 25.72 0.56 8.13
CA SER A 17 26.25 -0.20 7.00
C SER A 17 25.14 -0.84 6.16
N GLU A 18 24.07 -1.30 6.82
CA GLU A 18 22.93 -1.92 6.15
C GLU A 18 22.13 -0.90 5.34
N ALA A 19 21.87 0.28 5.92
CA ALA A 19 21.23 1.38 5.20
C ALA A 19 22.01 1.79 3.94
N LYS A 20 23.33 1.86 4.05
CA LYS A 20 24.21 2.14 2.90
C LYS A 20 24.13 1.06 1.84
N GLU A 21 24.15 -0.20 2.23
CA GLU A 21 24.05 -1.33 1.30
C GLU A 21 22.72 -1.31 0.54
N ILE A 22 21.61 -1.05 1.25
CA ILE A 22 20.29 -0.93 0.64
C ILE A 22 20.29 0.20 -0.40
N LEU A 23 20.77 1.38 -0.05
CA LEU A 23 20.78 2.55 -0.93
C LEU A 23 21.74 2.40 -2.12
N ASN A 24 22.86 1.72 -1.94
CA ASN A 24 23.82 1.49 -3.02
C ASN A 24 23.30 0.49 -4.06
N LYS A 25 22.43 -0.44 -3.65
CA LYS A 25 21.91 -1.49 -4.53
C LYS A 25 20.52 -1.20 -5.10
N ASN A 26 19.80 -0.21 -4.54
CA ASN A 26 18.41 0.01 -4.88
C ASN A 26 18.09 1.49 -5.07
N VAL A 27 17.17 1.75 -6.00
CA VAL A 27 16.46 3.03 -6.10
C VAL A 27 15.11 2.86 -5.44
N ILE A 28 14.83 3.66 -4.42
CA ILE A 28 13.61 3.56 -3.63
C ILE A 28 12.72 4.76 -3.91
N ARG A 29 11.49 4.53 -4.30
CA ARG A 29 10.46 5.56 -4.43
C ARG A 29 9.40 5.35 -3.37
N ILE A 30 9.05 6.40 -2.64
CA ILE A 30 8.12 6.32 -1.52
C ILE A 30 6.97 7.29 -1.73
N ILE A 31 5.76 6.78 -1.64
CA ILE A 31 4.53 7.56 -1.50
C ILE A 31 4.16 7.53 -0.03
N LEU A 32 4.43 8.62 0.68
CA LEU A 32 4.28 8.68 2.13
C LEU A 32 2.84 8.53 2.60
N ASN A 33 1.90 9.07 1.85
CA ASN A 33 0.50 9.12 2.21
C ASN A 33 -0.36 9.11 0.96
N ALA A 34 -0.99 7.98 0.68
CA ALA A 34 -1.86 7.81 -0.48
C ALA A 34 -3.22 8.50 -0.31
N ASN A 35 -3.67 8.73 0.94
CA ASN A 35 -4.95 9.36 1.26
C ASN A 35 -4.74 10.62 2.11
N SER A 36 -4.08 11.61 1.53
CA SER A 36 -3.71 12.84 2.24
C SER A 36 -4.91 13.68 2.68
N SER A 37 -5.99 13.65 1.93
CA SER A 37 -7.20 14.43 2.22
C SER A 37 -7.87 14.02 3.53
N GLN A 38 -7.80 12.74 3.91
CA GLN A 38 -8.42 12.22 5.13
C GLN A 38 -7.43 12.14 6.32
N ARG A 39 -6.15 12.27 6.06
CA ARG A 39 -5.13 12.22 7.13
C ARG A 39 -5.39 13.25 8.24
N ILE A 40 -5.82 14.44 7.89
CA ILE A 40 -6.12 15.51 8.87
C ILE A 40 -7.24 15.08 9.82
N LEU A 41 -8.25 14.36 9.33
CA LEU A 41 -9.33 13.86 10.15
C LEU A 41 -8.86 12.73 11.07
N VAL A 42 -8.03 11.84 10.57
CA VAL A 42 -7.41 10.78 11.38
C VAL A 42 -6.56 11.37 12.50
N GLU A 43 -5.79 12.39 12.24
CA GLU A 43 -4.99 13.10 13.26
C GLU A 43 -5.85 13.83 14.30
N LYS A 44 -7.09 14.14 13.96
CA LYS A 44 -8.09 14.71 14.89
C LYS A 44 -8.88 13.66 15.67
N GLY A 45 -8.55 12.37 15.54
CA GLY A 45 -9.15 11.28 16.30
C GLY A 45 -10.15 10.41 15.55
N ASN A 46 -10.43 10.67 14.27
CA ASN A 46 -11.31 9.84 13.45
C ASN A 46 -10.53 8.63 12.87
N TYR A 47 -10.14 7.70 13.72
CA TYR A 47 -9.21 6.63 13.36
C TYR A 47 -9.75 5.56 12.39
N CYS A 48 -11.08 5.45 12.25
CA CYS A 48 -11.71 4.42 11.42
C CYS A 48 -11.96 4.85 9.97
N ILE A 49 -11.38 5.97 9.52
CA ILE A 49 -11.56 6.42 8.13
C ILE A 49 -10.72 5.53 7.21
N ARG A 50 -11.40 4.80 6.33
CA ARG A 50 -10.79 3.95 5.32
C ARG A 50 -10.84 4.58 3.91
N VAL A 51 -11.89 5.31 3.62
CA VAL A 51 -12.19 5.89 2.30
C VAL A 51 -11.50 7.24 2.09
N ASN A 52 -11.41 7.69 0.83
CA ASN A 52 -10.97 9.04 0.51
C ASN A 52 -12.10 10.08 0.70
N LYS A 53 -11.87 11.32 0.30
CA LYS A 53 -12.86 12.41 0.42
C LYS A 53 -14.13 12.22 -0.42
N ASN A 54 -14.08 11.32 -1.40
CA ASN A 54 -15.22 10.97 -2.28
C ASN A 54 -15.95 9.71 -1.79
N ASP A 55 -15.67 9.28 -0.56
CA ASP A 55 -16.21 8.06 0.03
C ASP A 55 -15.84 6.77 -0.73
N VAL A 56 -14.67 6.76 -1.38
CA VAL A 56 -14.16 5.64 -2.16
C VAL A 56 -12.99 4.98 -1.44
N ASP A 57 -13.02 3.66 -1.32
CA ASP A 57 -11.88 2.86 -0.89
C ASP A 57 -10.85 2.79 -2.03
N ILE A 58 -9.73 3.48 -1.84
CA ILE A 58 -8.64 3.54 -2.82
C ILE A 58 -8.12 2.15 -3.16
N ASN A 59 -8.13 1.23 -2.20
CA ASN A 59 -7.67 -0.15 -2.39
C ASN A 59 -8.70 -1.04 -3.11
N ARG A 60 -9.88 -0.53 -3.44
CA ARG A 60 -10.90 -1.18 -4.27
C ARG A 60 -11.07 -0.52 -5.63
N ASN A 61 -10.43 0.62 -5.86
CA ASN A 61 -10.58 1.43 -7.07
C ASN A 61 -9.63 1.03 -8.21
N TRP A 62 -9.06 -0.17 -8.16
CA TRP A 62 -8.20 -0.75 -9.21
C TRP A 62 -9.03 -1.53 -10.23
N ASP A 63 -8.54 -1.72 -11.47
CA ASP A 63 -9.33 -2.33 -12.52
C ASP A 63 -9.32 -3.87 -12.50
N TYR A 64 -8.39 -4.48 -11.79
CA TYR A 64 -8.34 -5.92 -11.65
C TYR A 64 -9.48 -6.42 -10.75
N PHE A 65 -10.44 -7.13 -11.36
CA PHE A 65 -11.68 -7.57 -10.71
C PHE A 65 -12.54 -6.45 -10.10
N TRP A 66 -12.44 -5.24 -10.60
CA TRP A 66 -13.22 -4.11 -10.13
C TRP A 66 -14.72 -4.43 -10.06
N GLY A 67 -15.35 -4.03 -8.97
CA GLY A 67 -16.79 -4.16 -8.76
C GLY A 67 -17.31 -5.56 -8.43
N ARG A 68 -16.47 -6.60 -8.43
CA ARG A 68 -16.91 -7.96 -8.09
C ARG A 68 -17.14 -8.17 -6.59
N GLU A 69 -16.47 -7.42 -5.76
CA GLU A 69 -16.52 -7.54 -4.29
C GLU A 69 -17.64 -6.73 -3.62
N ILE A 70 -18.42 -5.96 -4.37
CA ILE A 70 -19.53 -5.15 -3.84
C ILE A 70 -20.55 -6.02 -3.06
N GLN A 71 -20.57 -7.32 -3.27
CA GLN A 71 -21.45 -8.25 -2.57
C GLN A 71 -21.02 -8.60 -1.14
N MET A 72 -19.79 -8.26 -0.74
CA MET A 72 -19.26 -8.63 0.58
C MET A 72 -19.24 -7.48 1.60
N GLY A 73 -19.88 -6.35 1.32
CA GLY A 73 -20.12 -5.26 2.29
C GLY A 73 -19.33 -3.99 2.02
N GLU A 74 -19.71 -2.97 2.57
CA GLU A 74 -19.24 -1.63 2.98
C GLU A 74 -18.11 -0.91 2.21
N GLU A 75 -17.42 -1.52 1.24
CA GLU A 75 -16.25 -0.91 0.58
C GLU A 75 -16.63 -0.38 -0.82
N ASN A 76 -16.80 0.93 -0.93
CA ASN A 76 -17.12 1.59 -2.20
C ASN A 76 -15.93 1.58 -3.17
N PRO A 77 -16.00 0.88 -4.31
CA PRO A 77 -14.92 0.83 -5.30
C PRO A 77 -14.88 2.05 -6.23
N GLY A 78 -15.76 3.02 -6.02
CA GLY A 78 -15.91 4.18 -6.89
C GLY A 78 -16.79 3.91 -8.11
N LYS A 79 -17.00 4.94 -8.93
CA LYS A 79 -17.90 4.92 -10.10
C LYS A 79 -17.37 4.05 -11.25
N ARG A 80 -16.08 3.86 -11.32
CA ARG A 80 -15.35 3.02 -12.27
C ARG A 80 -13.96 2.74 -11.74
N ALA A 81 -13.29 1.76 -12.30
CA ALA A 81 -11.87 1.55 -12.03
C ALA A 81 -11.08 2.84 -12.30
N PHE A 82 -10.13 3.13 -11.43
CA PHE A 82 -9.31 4.34 -11.50
C PHE A 82 -10.12 5.64 -11.57
N SER A 83 -11.26 5.70 -10.87
CA SER A 83 -12.03 6.95 -10.79
C SER A 83 -11.35 8.00 -9.93
N GLU A 84 -10.52 7.60 -8.98
CA GLU A 84 -9.92 8.48 -7.99
C GLU A 84 -8.52 8.99 -8.42
N LEU A 85 -8.22 10.22 -8.02
CA LEU A 85 -6.92 10.84 -8.32
C LEU A 85 -5.78 10.08 -7.65
N GLU A 86 -6.02 9.60 -6.44
CA GLU A 86 -5.05 8.87 -5.64
C GLU A 86 -4.62 7.56 -6.35
N THR A 87 -5.58 6.79 -6.85
CA THR A 87 -5.27 5.56 -7.58
C THR A 87 -4.60 5.82 -8.92
N ASN A 88 -5.02 6.87 -9.65
CA ASN A 88 -4.33 7.27 -10.87
C ASN A 88 -2.89 7.69 -10.61
N PHE A 89 -2.65 8.49 -9.57
CA PHE A 89 -1.30 8.89 -9.19
C PHE A 89 -0.39 7.70 -8.88
N ILE A 90 -0.89 6.72 -8.11
CA ILE A 90 -0.14 5.51 -7.79
C ILE A 90 0.12 4.70 -9.07
N LYS A 91 -0.91 4.48 -9.88
CA LYS A 91 -0.82 3.76 -11.16
C LYS A 91 0.24 4.38 -12.07
N ASP A 92 0.18 5.70 -12.27
CA ASP A 92 1.11 6.41 -13.15
C ASP A 92 2.55 6.35 -12.58
N THR A 93 2.70 6.47 -11.27
CA THR A 93 3.99 6.31 -10.59
C THR A 93 4.58 4.91 -10.82
N VAL A 94 3.78 3.87 -10.65
CA VAL A 94 4.22 2.47 -10.84
C VAL A 94 4.53 2.21 -12.31
N THR A 95 3.70 2.69 -13.22
CA THR A 95 3.88 2.53 -14.66
C THR A 95 5.17 3.21 -15.15
N TYR A 96 5.45 4.40 -14.64
CA TYR A 96 6.67 5.14 -14.97
C TYR A 96 7.92 4.53 -14.35
N PHE A 97 7.87 4.22 -13.07
CA PHE A 97 9.03 3.74 -12.30
C PHE A 97 9.35 2.26 -12.56
N LYS A 98 8.35 1.45 -12.90
CA LYS A 98 8.46 -0.01 -13.15
C LYS A 98 9.23 -0.73 -12.05
N PRO A 99 8.76 -0.68 -10.80
CA PRO A 99 9.48 -1.25 -9.67
C PRO A 99 9.57 -2.78 -9.79
N LYS A 100 10.68 -3.35 -9.34
CA LYS A 100 10.82 -4.81 -9.17
C LYS A 100 10.05 -5.33 -7.95
N LEU A 101 9.85 -4.47 -6.96
CA LEU A 101 9.07 -4.73 -5.76
C LEU A 101 8.16 -3.54 -5.49
N PHE A 102 6.87 -3.79 -5.27
CA PHE A 102 5.89 -2.82 -4.83
C PHE A 102 5.34 -3.27 -3.47
N LEU A 103 5.46 -2.40 -2.47
CA LEU A 103 4.92 -2.63 -1.12
C LEU A 103 3.86 -1.60 -0.81
N THR A 104 2.73 -2.06 -0.30
CA THR A 104 1.69 -1.21 0.26
C THR A 104 1.55 -1.50 1.75
N VAL A 105 1.58 -0.46 2.58
CA VAL A 105 1.58 -0.57 4.04
C VAL A 105 0.26 -0.05 4.57
N HIS A 106 -0.45 -0.90 5.28
CA HIS A 106 -1.75 -0.63 5.87
C HIS A 106 -1.70 -0.65 7.40
N SER A 107 -2.64 0.03 8.04
CA SER A 107 -2.98 -0.16 9.46
C SER A 107 -4.14 -1.16 9.58
N GLY A 108 -4.30 -1.78 10.75
CA GLY A 108 -5.39 -2.71 11.04
C GLY A 108 -4.90 -4.13 11.27
N MET A 109 -5.10 -5.00 10.31
CA MET A 109 -4.70 -6.40 10.42
C MET A 109 -3.17 -6.54 10.40
N PHE A 110 -2.68 -7.39 11.31
CA PHE A 110 -1.29 -7.74 11.37
C PHE A 110 -1.00 -8.93 10.45
N GLY A 111 -0.26 -8.69 9.39
CA GLY A 111 0.08 -9.74 8.42
C GLY A 111 0.86 -9.21 7.23
N LEU A 112 1.50 -10.13 6.52
CA LEU A 112 2.12 -9.90 5.22
C LEU A 112 1.33 -10.66 4.16
N PHE A 113 0.82 -9.94 3.19
CA PHE A 113 0.01 -10.50 2.13
C PHE A 113 0.72 -10.36 0.78
N HIS A 114 0.58 -11.36 -0.05
CA HIS A 114 1.00 -11.31 -1.45
C HIS A 114 -0.23 -11.42 -2.36
N PRO A 115 -0.14 -11.06 -3.64
CA PRO A 115 -1.23 -11.25 -4.58
C PRO A 115 -1.62 -12.75 -4.68
N PHE A 116 -2.89 -13.10 -4.68
CA PHE A 116 -4.06 -12.21 -4.66
C PHE A 116 -4.71 -12.19 -3.27
N ALA A 117 -4.42 -11.20 -2.48
CA ALA A 117 -4.84 -11.13 -1.07
C ALA A 117 -6.30 -10.70 -0.85
N TYR A 118 -7.11 -10.61 -1.90
CA TYR A 118 -8.48 -10.12 -1.82
C TYR A 118 -9.54 -11.23 -1.80
N TYR A 119 -9.17 -12.46 -2.14
CA TYR A 119 -10.11 -13.58 -2.17
C TYR A 119 -9.46 -14.87 -1.69
N GLU A 120 -10.08 -15.51 -0.70
CA GLU A 120 -9.66 -16.80 -0.17
C GLU A 120 -9.90 -17.89 -1.21
N GLY A 121 -8.86 -18.63 -1.58
CA GLY A 121 -8.96 -19.72 -2.58
C GLY A 121 -8.58 -19.33 -4.01
N MET A 122 -8.20 -18.07 -4.28
CA MET A 122 -7.58 -17.76 -5.57
C MET A 122 -6.19 -18.42 -5.68
N PRO A 123 -5.87 -19.04 -6.83
CA PRO A 123 -4.54 -19.60 -7.03
C PRO A 123 -3.51 -18.48 -6.93
N THR A 124 -2.61 -18.63 -5.95
CA THR A 124 -1.48 -17.72 -5.84
C THR A 124 -0.54 -18.01 -7.01
N ASN A 125 -0.35 -17.02 -7.86
CA ASN A 125 0.56 -17.13 -9.02
C ASN A 125 2.02 -17.04 -8.57
N THR A 126 2.30 -17.41 -7.34
CA THR A 126 3.64 -17.40 -6.75
C THR A 126 4.16 -18.82 -6.70
N GLY A 127 4.92 -19.18 -7.72
CA GLY A 127 5.70 -20.42 -7.71
C GLY A 127 6.75 -20.53 -6.61
N LYS A 128 6.74 -19.65 -5.61
CA LYS A 128 7.54 -19.74 -4.39
C LYS A 128 6.83 -19.01 -3.26
N LEU A 129 6.45 -19.76 -2.24
CA LEU A 129 6.20 -19.23 -0.90
C LEU A 129 7.48 -18.54 -0.42
N ILE A 130 7.43 -17.22 -0.27
CA ILE A 130 8.49 -16.51 0.42
C ILE A 130 8.13 -16.57 1.90
N ASN A 131 8.75 -17.49 2.63
CA ASN A 131 8.69 -17.49 4.08
C ASN A 131 9.47 -16.28 4.60
N TYR A 132 8.76 -15.26 5.03
CA TYR A 132 9.35 -14.16 5.79
C TYR A 132 9.17 -14.47 7.27
N GLU A 133 10.26 -14.74 7.97
CA GLU A 133 10.28 -14.56 9.41
C GLU A 133 10.25 -13.07 9.71
N ILE A 134 9.13 -12.59 10.22
CA ILE A 134 9.04 -11.23 10.74
C ILE A 134 9.53 -11.27 12.17
N SER A 135 10.83 -11.06 12.36
CA SER A 135 11.38 -10.80 13.68
C SER A 135 11.10 -9.34 14.04
N PHE A 136 10.39 -9.12 15.14
CA PHE A 136 10.19 -7.80 15.72
C PHE A 136 11.36 -7.50 16.68
N LEU A 137 12.02 -6.41 16.41
CA LEU A 137 12.83 -5.69 17.37
C LEU A 137 12.01 -4.59 18.04
#